data_0145d1f1af1f2f7c7da0bdc0c5905d29
#
_entry.id   0145d1f1af1f2f7c7da0bdc0c5905d29
#
_cell.length_a   1.000
_cell.length_b   1.000
_cell.length_c   1.000
_cell.angle_alpha   90.00
_cell.angle_beta   90.00
_cell.angle_gamma   90.00
#
_symmetry.space_group_name_H-M   'P 1'
#
loop_
_entity.id
_entity.type
_entity.pdbx_description
1 polymer ?
#
loop_
_entity_poly.entity_id
_entity_poly.type
_entity_poly.pdbx_seq_one_letter_code
_entity_poly.pdbx_strand_id
1 'polypeptide(L)'
;MPTFARLRIGAVLISLAVVLYIPTSAHATRKTSNVVIVGDSVANVLRWAPESMKPLWSSQYNAILETWGCQQIIDKGCSPSSQLSALDRIVSHRRDNIDVYVVATGYNDTGNAYLSAAIRKVAREVKSQGATLIWLTYRENGNVKIKNRMFNDIVRKEQKRLHMELLDWDKISRRNKHWFSGDSVHMNRFGGLQLARHIKKALDAHYGRAASSTTSTTTTTTVVSTSTTAYPTTTTTVVG
;
A
#
# COMPACT_ATOMS: atom_id res chain seq x y z
N MET A 1 50.51 -38.99 -70.51
CA MET A 1 49.11 -39.33 -70.15
C MET A 1 48.98 -38.99 -68.65
N PRO A 2 48.21 -37.91 -68.24
CA PRO A 2 48.04 -37.59 -66.80
C PRO A 2 46.78 -38.23 -66.25
N THR A 3 46.95 -38.85 -65.13
CA THR A 3 45.94 -39.55 -64.32
C THR A 3 45.16 -38.56 -63.48
N PHE A 4 43.83 -38.47 -63.68
CA PHE A 4 42.93 -37.65 -62.91
C PHE A 4 42.61 -38.33 -61.56
N ALA A 5 43.02 -37.73 -60.47
CA ALA A 5 42.58 -38.09 -59.08
C ALA A 5 41.18 -37.50 -58.81
N ARG A 6 40.23 -38.38 -58.49
CA ARG A 6 38.85 -37.98 -58.07
C ARG A 6 38.83 -37.62 -56.60
N LEU A 7 38.57 -36.34 -56.31
CA LEU A 7 38.37 -35.84 -54.97
C LEU A 7 36.92 -36.18 -54.52
N ARG A 8 36.79 -37.00 -53.48
CA ARG A 8 35.48 -37.30 -52.84
C ARG A 8 35.21 -36.24 -51.78
N ILE A 9 34.25 -35.37 -52.01
CA ILE A 9 33.73 -34.40 -51.04
C ILE A 9 32.74 -35.15 -50.15
N GLY A 10 33.13 -35.43 -48.89
CA GLY A 10 32.24 -35.94 -47.86
C GLY A 10 31.42 -34.78 -47.26
N ALA A 11 30.11 -34.82 -47.43
CA ALA A 11 29.21 -33.87 -46.77
C ALA A 11 29.08 -34.23 -45.29
N VAL A 12 29.57 -33.36 -44.40
CA VAL A 12 29.38 -33.47 -42.95
C VAL A 12 28.05 -32.74 -42.62
N LEU A 13 27.02 -33.49 -42.27
CA LEU A 13 25.79 -32.98 -41.73
C LEU A 13 25.98 -32.58 -40.26
N ILE A 14 26.13 -31.30 -39.97
CA ILE A 14 26.13 -30.77 -38.60
C ILE A 14 24.66 -30.60 -38.18
N SER A 15 24.17 -31.52 -37.34
CA SER A 15 22.86 -31.41 -36.68
C SER A 15 22.95 -30.36 -35.59
N LEU A 16 22.36 -29.20 -35.83
CA LEU A 16 22.24 -28.11 -34.85
C LEU A 16 21.08 -28.44 -33.87
N ALA A 17 21.42 -28.99 -32.70
CA ALA A 17 20.45 -29.17 -31.62
C ALA A 17 20.13 -27.82 -30.98
N VAL A 18 18.99 -27.23 -31.35
CA VAL A 18 18.45 -26.03 -30.66
C VAL A 18 17.93 -26.47 -29.29
N VAL A 19 18.71 -26.25 -28.26
CA VAL A 19 18.26 -26.39 -26.86
C VAL A 19 17.35 -25.19 -26.56
N LEU A 20 16.03 -25.41 -26.57
CA LEU A 20 15.03 -24.43 -26.07
C LEU A 20 15.23 -24.25 -24.56
N TYR A 21 15.94 -23.19 -24.19
CA TYR A 21 16.03 -22.75 -22.79
C TYR A 21 14.64 -22.18 -22.41
N ILE A 22 13.80 -23.00 -21.77
CA ILE A 22 12.57 -22.53 -21.12
C ILE A 22 13.04 -21.90 -19.80
N PRO A 23 12.94 -20.57 -19.64
CA PRO A 23 13.23 -19.97 -18.34
C PRO A 23 12.17 -20.50 -17.35
N THR A 24 12.55 -21.41 -16.50
CA THR A 24 11.79 -21.75 -15.29
C THR A 24 11.74 -20.49 -14.47
N SER A 25 10.59 -19.78 -14.49
CA SER A 25 10.32 -18.67 -13.58
C SER A 25 10.39 -19.24 -12.17
N ALA A 26 11.56 -19.14 -11.56
CA ALA A 26 11.71 -19.38 -10.13
C ALA A 26 10.73 -18.44 -9.45
N HIS A 27 9.66 -18.97 -8.89
CA HIS A 27 8.79 -18.24 -7.98
C HIS A 27 9.67 -17.94 -6.76
N ALA A 28 10.40 -16.82 -6.83
CA ALA A 28 11.07 -16.28 -5.66
C ALA A 28 9.99 -16.13 -4.59
N THR A 29 10.13 -16.86 -3.50
CA THR A 29 9.28 -16.71 -2.32
C THR A 29 9.30 -15.24 -1.96
N ARG A 30 8.17 -14.53 -2.18
CA ARG A 30 8.08 -13.09 -1.91
C ARG A 30 8.38 -12.88 -0.44
N LYS A 31 9.53 -12.29 -0.15
CA LYS A 31 9.89 -11.92 1.22
C LYS A 31 8.81 -11.01 1.79
N THR A 32 8.31 -11.33 2.98
CA THR A 32 7.44 -10.43 3.75
C THR A 32 8.22 -9.17 4.09
N SER A 33 7.65 -7.99 3.85
CA SER A 33 8.29 -6.73 4.15
C SER A 33 7.81 -6.19 5.49
N ASN A 34 8.74 -5.77 6.35
CA ASN A 34 8.44 -5.13 7.62
C ASN A 34 8.16 -3.63 7.39
N VAL A 35 6.98 -3.19 7.80
CA VAL A 35 6.50 -1.81 7.60
C VAL A 35 6.11 -1.22 8.93
N VAL A 36 6.62 -0.04 9.26
CA VAL A 36 6.17 0.72 10.43
C VAL A 36 5.36 1.93 9.94
N ILE A 37 4.14 2.06 10.43
CA ILE A 37 3.26 3.21 10.17
C ILE A 37 3.30 4.10 11.41
N VAL A 38 3.92 5.26 11.28
CA VAL A 38 4.01 6.27 12.35
C VAL A 38 3.01 7.37 12.10
N GLY A 39 2.17 7.69 13.07
CA GLY A 39 1.09 8.64 12.86
C GLY A 39 0.57 9.32 14.11
N ASP A 40 -0.09 10.47 13.94
CA ASP A 40 -0.80 11.18 14.98
C ASP A 40 -2.28 10.76 15.07
N SER A 41 -3.13 11.60 15.69
CA SER A 41 -4.55 11.32 15.89
C SER A 41 -5.30 11.03 14.58
N VAL A 42 -4.86 11.60 13.46
CA VAL A 42 -5.51 11.41 12.17
C VAL A 42 -5.33 9.98 11.67
N ALA A 43 -4.12 9.43 11.78
CA ALA A 43 -3.83 8.03 11.40
C ALA A 43 -4.20 7.02 12.51
N ASN A 44 -4.48 7.48 13.72
CA ASN A 44 -4.78 6.59 14.87
C ASN A 44 -6.07 5.76 14.69
N VAL A 45 -6.89 6.09 13.70
CA VAL A 45 -8.02 5.27 13.26
C VAL A 45 -7.60 3.83 12.95
N LEU A 46 -6.38 3.62 12.43
CA LEU A 46 -5.85 2.30 12.13
C LEU A 46 -5.68 1.44 13.39
N ARG A 47 -5.48 2.07 14.56
CA ARG A 47 -5.34 1.40 15.85
C ARG A 47 -6.68 1.15 16.54
N TRP A 48 -7.55 2.17 16.63
CA TRP A 48 -8.83 2.02 17.34
C TRP A 48 -9.92 1.34 16.49
N ALA A 49 -9.75 1.25 15.18
CA ALA A 49 -10.60 0.51 14.25
C ALA A 49 -9.75 -0.55 13.50
N PRO A 50 -9.34 -1.63 14.18
CA PRO A 50 -8.36 -2.60 13.63
C PRO A 50 -8.83 -3.25 12.32
N GLU A 51 -10.13 -3.35 12.09
CA GLU A 51 -10.70 -3.81 10.82
C GLU A 51 -10.25 -2.95 9.61
N SER A 52 -9.87 -1.69 9.85
CA SER A 52 -9.30 -0.81 8.82
C SER A 52 -7.97 -1.32 8.28
N MET A 53 -7.25 -2.14 9.06
CA MET A 53 -5.96 -2.71 8.67
C MET A 53 -6.05 -3.91 7.72
N LYS A 54 -7.24 -4.46 7.48
CA LYS A 54 -7.43 -5.63 6.60
C LYS A 54 -6.65 -5.57 5.27
N PRO A 55 -6.56 -4.43 4.55
CA PRO A 55 -5.77 -4.36 3.32
C PRO A 55 -4.28 -4.63 3.53
N LEU A 56 -3.74 -4.34 4.72
CA LEU A 56 -2.33 -4.52 5.07
C LEU A 56 -2.05 -5.86 5.78
N TRP A 57 -3.09 -6.56 6.23
CA TRP A 57 -2.95 -7.91 6.78
C TRP A 57 -2.79 -8.92 5.66
N SER A 58 -1.57 -9.15 5.26
CA SER A 58 -1.26 -10.09 4.19
C SER A 58 0.07 -10.76 4.45
N SER A 59 0.33 -11.86 3.78
CA SER A 59 1.65 -12.50 3.78
C SER A 59 2.77 -11.65 3.15
N GLN A 60 2.40 -10.49 2.58
CA GLN A 60 3.36 -9.60 1.91
C GLN A 60 3.89 -8.50 2.84
N TYR A 61 3.12 -8.10 3.86
CA TYR A 61 3.45 -7.01 4.76
C TYR A 61 3.25 -7.41 6.21
N ASN A 62 4.27 -7.18 7.03
CA ASN A 62 4.19 -7.20 8.48
C ASN A 62 4.10 -5.73 8.93
N ALA A 63 2.87 -5.23 9.12
CA ALA A 63 2.62 -3.82 9.44
C ALA A 63 2.51 -3.59 10.93
N ILE A 64 3.41 -2.77 11.47
CA ILE A 64 3.46 -2.32 12.87
C ILE A 64 2.87 -0.91 12.95
N LEU A 65 2.02 -0.66 13.94
CA LEU A 65 1.38 0.64 14.15
C LEU A 65 2.02 1.39 15.32
N GLU A 66 2.64 2.50 15.01
CA GLU A 66 3.14 3.51 15.96
C GLU A 66 2.30 4.81 15.83
N THR A 67 0.98 4.67 15.95
CA THR A 67 0.02 5.77 15.82
C THR A 67 -0.55 6.16 17.18
N TRP A 68 -0.45 7.45 17.54
CA TRP A 68 -0.84 7.95 18.85
C TRP A 68 -1.50 9.33 18.74
N GLY A 69 -2.52 9.55 19.55
CA GLY A 69 -3.18 10.86 19.61
C GLY A 69 -2.18 11.95 20.00
N CYS A 70 -2.27 13.11 19.33
CA CYS A 70 -1.42 14.27 19.63
C CYS A 70 0.09 14.10 19.40
N GLN A 71 0.53 13.05 18.71
CA GLN A 71 1.94 12.84 18.39
C GLN A 71 2.48 13.96 17.50
N GLN A 72 3.70 14.42 17.76
CA GLN A 72 4.46 15.34 16.92
C GLN A 72 5.60 14.61 16.21
N ILE A 73 6.21 15.24 15.21
CA ILE A 73 7.23 14.60 14.37
C ILE A 73 8.53 14.37 15.16
N ILE A 74 9.04 15.41 15.87
CA ILE A 74 10.32 15.34 16.57
C ILE A 74 10.26 15.80 18.04
N ASP A 75 9.16 16.39 18.46
CA ASP A 75 8.95 16.81 19.83
C ASP A 75 7.92 15.95 20.55
N LYS A 76 7.85 16.06 21.85
CA LYS A 76 6.83 15.37 22.65
C LYS A 76 5.44 15.88 22.29
N GLY A 77 4.50 14.98 22.14
CA GLY A 77 3.11 15.33 21.91
C GLY A 77 2.42 15.84 23.17
N CYS A 78 1.17 16.28 23.00
CA CYS A 78 0.38 16.95 24.07
C CYS A 78 -0.35 15.98 25.00
N SER A 79 -0.22 14.66 24.86
CA SER A 79 -0.88 13.66 25.70
C SER A 79 0.13 12.71 26.35
N PRO A 80 -0.22 12.07 27.49
CA PRO A 80 0.63 11.07 28.13
C PRO A 80 1.05 9.92 27.19
N SER A 81 0.18 9.52 26.26
CA SER A 81 0.45 8.46 25.29
C SER A 81 1.39 8.88 24.16
N SER A 82 1.63 10.18 23.97
CA SER A 82 2.48 10.74 22.92
C SER A 82 3.76 11.39 23.45
N GLN A 83 4.32 10.87 24.58
CA GLN A 83 5.61 11.33 25.11
C GLN A 83 6.79 11.01 24.19
N LEU A 84 6.66 9.97 23.36
CA LEU A 84 7.60 9.68 22.28
C LEU A 84 7.14 10.35 21.01
N SER A 85 8.04 11.09 20.37
CA SER A 85 7.82 11.65 19.03
C SER A 85 7.78 10.55 17.96
N ALA A 86 7.35 10.90 16.73
CA ALA A 86 7.46 10.00 15.61
C ALA A 86 8.91 9.57 15.35
N LEU A 87 9.85 10.50 15.49
CA LEU A 87 11.29 10.20 15.37
C LEU A 87 11.75 9.20 16.44
N ASP A 88 11.36 9.39 17.71
CA ASP A 88 11.75 8.45 18.80
C ASP A 88 11.22 7.05 18.52
N ARG A 89 10.01 6.92 17.96
CA ARG A 89 9.43 5.63 17.58
C ARG A 89 10.18 4.99 16.42
N ILE A 90 10.58 5.77 15.41
CA ILE A 90 11.44 5.28 14.32
C ILE A 90 12.79 4.79 14.89
N VAL A 91 13.38 5.53 15.82
CA VAL A 91 14.64 5.17 16.49
C VAL A 91 14.50 3.86 17.29
N SER A 92 13.36 3.63 17.95
CA SER A 92 13.15 2.40 18.73
C SER A 92 13.15 1.13 17.87
N HIS A 93 12.86 1.24 16.57
CA HIS A 93 12.86 0.12 15.62
C HIS A 93 14.19 -0.12 14.89
N ARG A 94 15.29 0.49 15.31
CA ARG A 94 16.62 0.35 14.67
C ARG A 94 17.11 -1.10 14.51
N ARG A 95 16.63 -2.01 15.34
CA ARG A 95 17.05 -3.43 15.35
C ARG A 95 16.03 -4.37 14.73
N ASP A 96 14.90 -3.85 14.23
CA ASP A 96 13.77 -4.67 13.79
C ASP A 96 13.78 -4.95 12.29
N ASN A 97 14.86 -4.58 11.58
CA ASN A 97 15.01 -4.77 10.13
C ASN A 97 13.79 -4.24 9.35
N ILE A 98 13.42 -3.00 9.60
CA ILE A 98 12.31 -2.34 8.93
C ILE A 98 12.69 -2.02 7.50
N ASP A 99 11.86 -2.42 6.53
CA ASP A 99 12.07 -2.14 5.12
C ASP A 99 11.48 -0.77 4.72
N VAL A 100 10.33 -0.38 5.31
CA VAL A 100 9.63 0.87 4.98
C VAL A 100 9.05 1.53 6.22
N TYR A 101 9.25 2.83 6.33
CA TYR A 101 8.52 3.71 7.25
C TYR A 101 7.50 4.54 6.49
N VAL A 102 6.24 4.49 6.92
CA VAL A 102 5.15 5.33 6.43
C VAL A 102 4.86 6.38 7.49
N VAL A 103 5.09 7.67 7.18
CA VAL A 103 4.90 8.78 8.11
C VAL A 103 3.61 9.52 7.80
N ALA A 104 2.66 9.46 8.74
CA ALA A 104 1.33 10.07 8.69
C ALA A 104 1.09 10.96 9.92
N THR A 105 2.09 11.74 10.32
CA THR A 105 2.05 12.68 11.45
C THR A 105 2.46 14.08 11.02
N GLY A 106 2.06 15.10 11.77
CA GLY A 106 2.39 16.50 11.51
C GLY A 106 1.21 17.46 11.71
N TYR A 107 0.02 16.94 11.97
CA TYR A 107 -1.13 17.81 12.24
C TYR A 107 -0.98 18.60 13.54
N ASN A 108 -0.18 18.14 14.48
CA ASN A 108 0.09 18.78 15.77
C ASN A 108 1.35 19.66 15.76
N ASP A 109 2.10 19.64 14.68
CA ASP A 109 3.32 20.43 14.51
C ASP A 109 2.99 21.84 14.01
N THR A 110 3.88 22.80 14.28
CA THR A 110 3.73 24.21 13.91
C THR A 110 5.05 24.76 13.35
N GLY A 111 4.92 25.70 12.40
CA GLY A 111 6.07 26.40 11.85
C GLY A 111 6.72 25.70 10.66
N ASN A 112 6.89 26.46 9.57
CA ASN A 112 7.41 25.96 8.30
C ASN A 112 8.89 25.52 8.37
N ALA A 113 9.71 26.31 9.06
CA ALA A 113 11.13 26.00 9.25
C ALA A 113 11.30 24.75 10.11
N TYR A 114 10.47 24.62 11.15
CA TYR A 114 10.41 23.43 12.01
C TYR A 114 10.08 22.18 11.19
N LEU A 115 9.00 22.22 10.40
CA LEU A 115 8.58 21.07 9.60
C LEU A 115 9.70 20.61 8.65
N SER A 116 10.33 21.55 7.95
CA SER A 116 11.45 21.23 7.05
C SER A 116 12.61 20.56 7.80
N ALA A 117 12.97 21.06 8.99
CA ALA A 117 14.01 20.47 9.83
C ALA A 117 13.62 19.08 10.35
N ALA A 118 12.36 18.92 10.77
CA ALA A 118 11.82 17.66 11.27
C ALA A 118 11.82 16.57 10.18
N ILE A 119 11.33 16.87 8.98
CA ILE A 119 11.38 15.94 7.83
C ILE A 119 12.81 15.47 7.56
N ARG A 120 13.78 16.39 7.58
CA ARG A 120 15.20 16.06 7.35
C ARG A 120 15.78 15.16 8.44
N LYS A 121 15.39 15.36 9.71
CA LYS A 121 15.82 14.50 10.83
C LYS A 121 15.28 13.08 10.65
N VAL A 122 13.98 12.96 10.36
CA VAL A 122 13.34 11.67 10.10
C VAL A 122 13.96 10.96 8.90
N ALA A 123 14.14 11.68 7.78
CA ALA A 123 14.71 11.09 6.57
C ALA A 123 16.15 10.58 6.78
N ARG A 124 16.97 11.32 7.56
CA ARG A 124 18.33 10.86 7.91
C ARG A 124 18.28 9.59 8.76
N GLU A 125 17.38 9.54 9.73
CA GLU A 125 17.24 8.38 10.60
C GLU A 125 16.81 7.14 9.81
N VAL A 126 15.75 7.27 9.00
CA VAL A 126 15.26 6.17 8.16
C VAL A 126 16.33 5.68 7.18
N LYS A 127 17.05 6.61 6.56
CA LYS A 127 18.17 6.28 5.67
C LYS A 127 19.31 5.56 6.40
N SER A 128 19.62 5.93 7.64
CA SER A 128 20.67 5.27 8.44
C SER A 128 20.33 3.83 8.78
N GLN A 129 19.03 3.50 8.78
CA GLN A 129 18.53 2.12 8.97
C GLN A 129 18.44 1.32 7.66
N GLY A 130 18.77 1.93 6.51
CA GLY A 130 18.65 1.30 5.19
C GLY A 130 17.22 1.15 4.70
N ALA A 131 16.26 1.82 5.35
CA ALA A 131 14.84 1.72 5.04
C ALA A 131 14.38 2.80 4.04
N THR A 132 13.23 2.57 3.42
CA THR A 132 12.53 3.54 2.58
C THR A 132 11.60 4.40 3.43
N LEU A 133 11.50 5.69 3.08
CA LEU A 133 10.58 6.64 3.69
C LEU A 133 9.45 7.00 2.71
N ILE A 134 8.21 6.73 3.11
CA ILE A 134 6.99 7.19 2.44
C ILE A 134 6.34 8.24 3.36
N TRP A 135 6.15 9.48 2.86
CA TRP A 135 5.51 10.55 3.61
C TRP A 135 4.12 10.84 3.08
N LEU A 136 3.13 11.02 3.96
CA LEU A 136 1.78 11.41 3.58
C LEU A 136 1.65 12.95 3.53
N THR A 137 0.96 13.47 2.50
CA THR A 137 0.51 14.86 2.53
C THR A 137 -0.66 15.03 3.48
N TYR A 138 -0.85 16.25 3.97
CA TYR A 138 -1.89 16.62 4.92
C TYR A 138 -3.15 17.07 4.18
N ARG A 139 -4.31 16.59 4.59
CA ARG A 139 -5.60 17.00 4.00
C ARG A 139 -5.84 18.50 4.19
N GLU A 140 -6.03 19.23 3.11
CA GLU A 140 -6.28 20.66 3.09
C GLU A 140 -7.78 20.95 3.25
N ASN A 141 -8.31 20.77 4.46
CA ASN A 141 -9.72 21.01 4.74
C ASN A 141 -9.96 21.55 6.17
N GLY A 142 -11.18 22.04 6.43
CA GLY A 142 -11.56 22.56 7.72
C GLY A 142 -10.68 23.73 8.18
N ASN A 143 -10.51 23.86 9.48
CA ASN A 143 -9.72 24.89 10.16
C ASN A 143 -8.20 24.76 9.92
N VAL A 144 -7.72 23.60 9.48
CA VAL A 144 -6.30 23.35 9.21
C VAL A 144 -5.90 23.59 7.74
N LYS A 145 -6.83 24.01 6.88
CA LYS A 145 -6.61 24.12 5.42
C LYS A 145 -5.41 24.95 5.05
N ILE A 146 -5.25 26.14 5.62
CA ILE A 146 -4.16 27.07 5.28
C ILE A 146 -2.83 26.47 5.73
N LYS A 147 -2.73 26.04 7.00
CA LYS A 147 -1.53 25.40 7.55
C LYS A 147 -1.12 24.19 6.70
N ASN A 148 -2.06 23.30 6.42
CA ASN A 148 -1.77 22.06 5.71
C ASN A 148 -1.34 22.30 4.25
N ARG A 149 -1.86 23.35 3.59
CA ARG A 149 -1.35 23.73 2.27
C ARG A 149 0.12 24.13 2.33
N MET A 150 0.48 25.01 3.26
CA MET A 150 1.89 25.41 3.44
C MET A 150 2.78 24.22 3.79
N PHE A 151 2.29 23.32 4.62
CA PHE A 151 2.99 22.08 5.00
C PHE A 151 3.17 21.14 3.81
N ASN A 152 2.16 20.99 2.97
CA ASN A 152 2.24 20.17 1.76
C ASN A 152 3.27 20.71 0.76
N ASP A 153 3.39 22.03 0.62
CA ASP A 153 4.42 22.66 -0.22
C ASP A 153 5.83 22.31 0.30
N ILE A 154 6.02 22.34 1.62
CA ILE A 154 7.29 21.94 2.25
C ILE A 154 7.54 20.44 2.04
N VAL A 155 6.56 19.59 2.29
CA VAL A 155 6.69 18.14 2.08
C VAL A 155 7.09 17.82 0.65
N ARG A 156 6.44 18.43 -0.35
CA ARG A 156 6.77 18.24 -1.78
C ARG A 156 8.17 18.77 -2.12
N LYS A 157 8.61 19.88 -1.52
CA LYS A 157 9.97 20.40 -1.68
C LYS A 157 11.02 19.45 -1.09
N GLU A 158 10.82 18.99 0.15
CA GLU A 158 11.75 18.09 0.81
C GLU A 158 11.71 16.69 0.17
N GLN A 159 10.56 16.23 -0.33
CA GLN A 159 10.44 14.99 -1.09
C GLN A 159 11.41 14.92 -2.27
N LYS A 160 11.43 15.97 -3.09
CA LYS A 160 12.37 16.07 -4.23
C LYS A 160 13.83 16.11 -3.79
N ARG A 161 14.11 16.85 -2.70
CA ARG A 161 15.48 17.04 -2.18
C ARG A 161 16.04 15.76 -1.55
N LEU A 162 15.22 15.01 -0.84
CA LEU A 162 15.62 13.84 -0.04
C LEU A 162 15.37 12.52 -0.77
N HIS A 163 14.78 12.58 -1.97
CA HIS A 163 14.38 11.41 -2.76
C HIS A 163 13.48 10.43 -1.97
N MET A 164 12.63 10.97 -1.06
CA MET A 164 11.66 10.17 -0.35
C MET A 164 10.40 9.96 -1.21
N GLU A 165 9.64 8.92 -0.93
CA GLU A 165 8.38 8.65 -1.61
C GLU A 165 7.23 9.47 -1.00
N LEU A 166 6.21 9.76 -1.80
CA LEU A 166 5.08 10.55 -1.39
C LEU A 166 3.76 9.81 -1.64
N LEU A 167 2.96 9.68 -0.58
CA LEU A 167 1.55 9.32 -0.69
C LEU A 167 0.72 10.61 -0.62
N ASP A 168 0.18 11.07 -1.77
CA ASP A 168 -0.58 12.33 -1.85
C ASP A 168 -1.99 12.17 -1.28
N TRP A 169 -2.04 12.06 0.06
CA TRP A 169 -3.29 11.85 0.81
C TRP A 169 -4.28 13.02 0.66
N ASP A 170 -3.78 14.25 0.54
CA ASP A 170 -4.68 15.39 0.26
C ASP A 170 -5.41 15.20 -1.06
N LYS A 171 -4.70 14.93 -2.14
CA LYS A 171 -5.30 14.71 -3.47
C LYS A 171 -6.31 13.57 -3.45
N ILE A 172 -6.00 12.49 -2.76
CA ILE A 172 -6.83 11.29 -2.64
C ILE A 172 -8.10 11.58 -1.83
N SER A 173 -7.97 12.24 -0.69
CA SER A 173 -9.03 12.39 0.29
C SER A 173 -9.87 13.67 0.10
N ARG A 174 -9.39 14.65 -0.65
CA ARG A 174 -9.96 15.99 -0.79
C ARG A 174 -11.48 15.98 -1.12
N ARG A 175 -11.90 15.13 -2.04
CA ARG A 175 -13.30 15.03 -2.49
C ARG A 175 -14.14 14.04 -1.69
N ASN A 176 -13.55 13.32 -0.74
CA ASN A 176 -14.19 12.22 -0.02
C ASN A 176 -14.56 12.63 1.40
N LYS A 177 -15.46 13.63 1.55
CA LYS A 177 -15.87 14.15 2.84
C LYS A 177 -16.40 13.07 3.79
N HIS A 178 -17.09 12.06 3.26
CA HIS A 178 -17.70 10.97 4.02
C HIS A 178 -16.68 10.00 4.66
N TRP A 179 -15.37 10.17 4.38
CA TRP A 179 -14.31 9.42 5.07
C TRP A 179 -13.93 10.02 6.42
N PHE A 180 -14.46 11.21 6.73
CA PHE A 180 -14.02 12.01 7.87
C PHE A 180 -15.18 12.28 8.83
N SER A 181 -14.82 12.53 10.08
CA SER A 181 -15.73 13.02 11.12
C SER A 181 -16.12 14.48 10.87
N GLY A 182 -16.95 15.05 11.73
CA GLY A 182 -17.49 16.41 11.57
C GLY A 182 -16.44 17.53 11.51
N ASP A 183 -15.23 17.31 12.05
CA ASP A 183 -14.11 18.25 11.96
C ASP A 183 -13.40 18.23 10.60
N SER A 184 -13.78 17.32 9.72
CA SER A 184 -13.20 17.15 8.38
C SER A 184 -11.72 16.78 8.35
N VAL A 185 -11.13 16.41 9.46
CA VAL A 185 -9.69 16.06 9.64
C VAL A 185 -9.53 14.63 10.12
N HIS A 186 -10.19 14.28 11.21
CA HIS A 186 -10.13 12.93 11.76
C HIS A 186 -10.98 11.96 10.94
N MET A 187 -10.38 10.83 10.60
CA MET A 187 -11.06 9.81 9.81
C MET A 187 -12.04 9.00 10.66
N ASN A 188 -13.16 8.62 10.07
CA ASN A 188 -14.03 7.57 10.58
C ASN A 188 -13.47 6.18 10.16
N ARG A 189 -14.15 5.09 10.57
CA ARG A 189 -13.72 3.70 10.24
C ARG A 189 -13.56 3.47 8.75
N PHE A 190 -14.46 4.02 7.95
CA PHE A 190 -14.38 3.88 6.49
C PHE A 190 -13.18 4.64 5.92
N GLY A 191 -12.91 5.85 6.42
CA GLY A 191 -11.73 6.62 6.06
C GLY A 191 -10.42 5.90 6.42
N GLY A 192 -10.38 5.26 7.60
CA GLY A 192 -9.24 4.42 8.01
C GLY A 192 -8.99 3.26 7.04
N LEU A 193 -10.05 2.57 6.61
CA LEU A 193 -9.97 1.52 5.59
C LEU A 193 -9.40 2.04 4.26
N GLN A 194 -9.81 3.25 3.84
CA GLN A 194 -9.27 3.87 2.62
C GLN A 194 -7.81 4.26 2.79
N LEU A 195 -7.43 4.79 3.95
CA LEU A 195 -6.02 5.09 4.25
C LEU A 195 -5.16 3.82 4.12
N ALA A 196 -5.55 2.72 4.76
CA ALA A 196 -4.82 1.46 4.67
C ALA A 196 -4.73 0.92 3.23
N ARG A 197 -5.80 1.02 2.44
CA ARG A 197 -5.79 0.66 1.00
C ARG A 197 -4.79 1.47 0.20
N HIS A 198 -4.71 2.76 0.45
CA HIS A 198 -3.79 3.63 -0.27
C HIS A 198 -2.34 3.47 0.20
N ILE A 199 -2.11 3.19 1.48
CA ILE A 199 -0.79 2.79 1.98
C ILE A 199 -0.36 1.49 1.30
N LYS A 200 -1.23 0.47 1.27
CA LYS A 200 -0.94 -0.77 0.55
C LYS A 200 -0.59 -0.52 -0.92
N LYS A 201 -1.36 0.32 -1.61
CA LYS A 201 -1.08 0.65 -3.01
C LYS A 201 0.29 1.33 -3.19
N ALA A 202 0.68 2.20 -2.27
CA ALA A 202 2.01 2.82 -2.30
C ALA A 202 3.12 1.79 -2.07
N LEU A 203 2.94 0.88 -1.12
CA LEU A 203 3.86 -0.22 -0.87
C LEU A 203 3.95 -1.18 -2.06
N ASP A 204 2.82 -1.53 -2.68
CA ASP A 204 2.81 -2.38 -3.89
C ASP A 204 3.57 -1.71 -5.04
N ALA A 205 3.40 -0.40 -5.23
CA ALA A 205 4.13 0.37 -6.23
C ALA A 205 5.64 0.41 -5.94
N HIS A 206 6.03 0.63 -4.69
CA HIS A 206 7.43 0.62 -4.25
C HIS A 206 8.12 -0.71 -4.58
N TYR A 207 7.45 -1.83 -4.34
CA TYR A 207 8.01 -3.16 -4.60
C TYR A 207 7.75 -3.69 -6.00
N GLY A 208 7.18 -2.91 -6.91
CA GLY A 208 6.80 -3.37 -8.26
C GLY A 208 5.78 -4.52 -8.23
N ARG A 209 5.01 -4.65 -7.15
CA ARG A 209 3.97 -5.67 -7.01
C ARG A 209 2.74 -5.23 -7.80
N ALA A 210 2.27 -6.07 -8.73
CA ALA A 210 1.01 -5.81 -9.42
C ALA A 210 -0.11 -5.66 -8.39
N ALA A 211 -0.94 -4.62 -8.53
CA ALA A 211 -2.16 -4.52 -7.74
C ALA A 211 -2.92 -5.85 -7.92
N SER A 212 -3.20 -6.55 -6.82
CA SER A 212 -4.00 -7.77 -6.86
C SER A 212 -5.36 -7.38 -7.47
N SER A 213 -5.53 -7.67 -8.75
CA SER A 213 -6.82 -7.55 -9.41
C SER A 213 -7.73 -8.57 -8.73
N THR A 214 -8.59 -8.10 -7.84
CA THR A 214 -9.72 -8.89 -7.38
C THR A 214 -10.67 -8.98 -8.57
N THR A 215 -10.35 -9.85 -9.52
CA THR A 215 -11.30 -10.28 -10.52
C THR A 215 -12.31 -11.11 -9.76
N SER A 216 -13.41 -10.48 -9.37
CA SER A 216 -14.62 -11.21 -8.98
C SER A 216 -15.06 -11.97 -10.21
N THR A 217 -14.63 -13.20 -10.33
CA THR A 217 -15.21 -14.13 -11.30
C THR A 217 -16.64 -14.40 -10.81
N THR A 218 -17.58 -13.60 -11.32
CA THR A 218 -19.01 -13.89 -11.19
C THR A 218 -19.25 -15.14 -12.03
N THR A 219 -19.20 -16.31 -11.40
CA THR A 219 -19.64 -17.54 -12.01
C THR A 219 -21.16 -17.41 -12.14
N THR A 220 -21.62 -17.01 -13.32
CA THR A 220 -23.05 -17.05 -13.69
C THR A 220 -23.41 -18.52 -13.84
N THR A 221 -23.95 -19.12 -12.79
CA THR A 221 -24.56 -20.42 -12.85
C THR A 221 -25.88 -20.26 -13.61
N THR A 222 -25.89 -20.62 -14.88
CA THR A 222 -27.12 -20.70 -15.67
C THR A 222 -27.91 -21.89 -15.15
N VAL A 223 -28.92 -21.62 -14.35
CA VAL A 223 -29.91 -22.64 -13.94
C VAL A 223 -30.79 -22.89 -15.15
N VAL A 224 -30.58 -24.04 -15.80
CA VAL A 224 -31.50 -24.53 -16.81
C VAL A 224 -32.77 -25.03 -16.09
N SER A 225 -33.84 -24.22 -16.12
CA SER A 225 -35.14 -24.59 -15.66
C SER A 225 -35.77 -25.56 -16.68
N THR A 226 -35.78 -26.86 -16.38
CA THR A 226 -36.59 -27.83 -17.10
C THR A 226 -38.03 -27.66 -16.63
N SER A 227 -38.88 -27.12 -17.53
CA SER A 227 -40.33 -27.06 -17.34
C SER A 227 -40.91 -28.44 -17.48
N THR A 228 -41.33 -29.04 -16.34
CA THR A 228 -42.15 -30.26 -16.32
C THR A 228 -43.61 -29.85 -16.51
N THR A 229 -44.17 -30.14 -17.65
CA THR A 229 -45.58 -29.92 -17.95
C THR A 229 -46.41 -30.93 -17.15
N ALA A 230 -47.14 -30.50 -16.13
CA ALA A 230 -48.09 -31.30 -15.38
C ALA A 230 -49.41 -31.34 -16.15
N TYR A 231 -49.88 -32.53 -16.46
CA TYR A 231 -51.21 -32.78 -17.01
C TYR A 231 -52.31 -32.51 -15.95
N PRO A 232 -53.46 -31.91 -16.32
CA PRO A 232 -54.54 -31.70 -15.38
C PRO A 232 -55.31 -33.02 -15.14
N THR A 233 -55.37 -33.46 -13.88
CA THR A 233 -56.22 -34.55 -13.45
C THR A 233 -57.63 -34.01 -13.21
N THR A 234 -58.63 -34.50 -13.99
CA THR A 234 -60.05 -34.19 -13.84
C THR A 234 -60.61 -35.02 -12.73
N THR A 235 -61.00 -34.41 -11.60
CA THR A 235 -61.70 -35.08 -10.52
C THR A 235 -63.23 -34.94 -10.72
N THR A 236 -63.92 -36.03 -11.02
CA THR A 236 -65.41 -36.09 -11.09
C THR A 236 -65.95 -36.30 -9.69
N THR A 237 -66.69 -35.33 -9.15
CA THR A 237 -67.41 -35.46 -7.87
C THR A 237 -68.76 -36.01 -8.18
N VAL A 238 -69.09 -37.23 -7.66
CA VAL A 238 -70.42 -37.82 -7.64
C VAL A 238 -71.08 -37.35 -6.35
N VAL A 239 -72.22 -36.67 -6.49
CA VAL A 239 -73.14 -36.33 -5.38
C VAL A 239 -74.12 -37.47 -5.20
N GLY A 240 -74.21 -38.02 -3.98
CA GLY A 240 -75.21 -38.89 -3.50
C GLY A 240 -75.72 -38.37 -2.14
#